data_bd6919423e009c631003dc2cfba5888f
#
_entry.id   bd6919423e009c631003dc2cfba5888f
#
_cell.length_a   1.000
_cell.length_b   1.000
_cell.length_c   1.000
_cell.angle_alpha   90.00
_cell.angle_beta   90.00
_cell.angle_gamma   90.00
#
_symmetry.space_group_name_H-M   'P 1'
#
loop_
_entity.id
_entity.type
_entity.pdbx_description
1 polymer ?
#
loop_
_entity_poly.entity_id
_entity_poly.type
_entity_poly.pdbx_seq_one_letter_code
_entity_poly.pdbx_strand_id
1 'polypeptide(L)'
;APTKVVTVTVPTAPPAAAAAVLGPTGPGTAKPCSGTAIPVGTDPQPVVDAAPEGSTFCFAKGVHRLTRAIQPKTGDTLSGQPGAVLSGAITLTGWKHEGTSWSVQGVLPPAYKLKGQCEDNQTNPCQRGEQLYVDGNHLTRVMSLPQVKPGTFYGDYDTNTLYVGDDPNGHLTELSRTQTAIANTATDVTVTGLTIEHFATRPQAGALQAGAGWKVLSNEVRWNHAVGIMVIEGDRAEVTRNTVADNGQLGIGQYKSADVRISANLVTRNNTDGFWIADWESGGIKSTRSSGEVSGNDIVANRGVGIWSDIAEYDRRITGNRIRDNAADGIRYEISYAGVIDQNVVEHNGFGTGRGSGGTLWDGGGINVNTSADVQVRGNLIKDNRNALSIQSRTRGDGPRGTYVLRNVLVEGNLIVMTDPSSTLGVVENKKSPAQPGAITFRRNSYQGADRFAYHGKSLTWSEWQQSGFDQDSVSS
;
A
#
# COMPACT_ATOMS: atom_id res chain seq x y z
N ALA A 1 6.11 -37.38 34.78
CA ALA A 1 5.20 -37.49 33.66
C ALA A 1 5.97 -37.23 32.38
N PRO A 2 5.78 -38.00 31.28
CA PRO A 2 6.52 -37.75 30.04
C PRO A 2 6.13 -36.40 29.45
N THR A 3 7.11 -35.57 29.16
CA THR A 3 6.96 -34.30 28.49
C THR A 3 6.36 -34.54 27.10
N LYS A 4 5.11 -34.13 26.87
CA LYS A 4 4.52 -34.15 25.52
C LYS A 4 5.34 -33.25 24.63
N VAL A 5 6.08 -33.83 23.71
CA VAL A 5 6.70 -33.07 22.61
C VAL A 5 5.55 -32.60 21.70
N VAL A 6 5.19 -31.34 21.78
CA VAL A 6 4.26 -30.72 20.85
C VAL A 6 5.04 -30.46 19.58
N THR A 7 4.83 -31.30 18.57
CA THR A 7 5.40 -31.01 17.24
C THR A 7 4.62 -29.87 16.63
N VAL A 8 5.13 -28.65 16.75
CA VAL A 8 4.62 -27.49 16.01
C VAL A 8 5.07 -27.69 14.56
N THR A 9 4.14 -27.95 13.67
CA THR A 9 4.43 -27.93 12.23
C THR A 9 4.80 -26.48 11.89
N VAL A 10 6.08 -26.25 11.67
CA VAL A 10 6.57 -24.98 11.10
C VAL A 10 5.81 -24.78 9.79
N PRO A 11 5.17 -23.62 9.58
CA PRO A 11 4.56 -23.32 8.31
C PRO A 11 5.63 -23.51 7.23
N THR A 12 5.37 -24.33 6.22
CA THR A 12 6.20 -24.29 5.02
C THR A 12 6.23 -22.85 4.56
N ALA A 13 7.42 -22.31 4.35
CA ALA A 13 7.55 -20.98 3.78
C ALA A 13 6.56 -20.86 2.62
N PRO A 14 5.75 -19.80 2.54
CA PRO A 14 4.87 -19.61 1.42
C PRO A 14 5.71 -19.78 0.17
N PRO A 15 5.18 -20.36 -0.92
CA PRO A 15 5.91 -20.48 -2.16
C PRO A 15 6.48 -19.10 -2.44
N ALA A 16 7.80 -19.04 -2.67
CA ALA A 16 8.52 -17.78 -2.84
C ALA A 16 7.64 -16.89 -3.72
N ALA A 17 7.10 -15.84 -3.13
CA ALA A 17 6.23 -14.91 -3.84
C ALA A 17 6.97 -14.63 -5.12
N ALA A 18 6.33 -14.79 -6.25
CA ALA A 18 6.99 -14.86 -7.54
C ALA A 18 8.08 -13.83 -7.57
N ALA A 19 9.29 -14.26 -7.26
CA ALA A 19 10.44 -13.40 -7.31
C ALA A 19 10.47 -12.86 -8.72
N ALA A 20 10.65 -11.59 -8.85
CA ALA A 20 10.95 -10.95 -10.09
C ALA A 20 9.78 -10.38 -10.87
N VAL A 21 10.00 -9.18 -11.23
CA VAL A 21 9.38 -8.36 -12.27
C VAL A 21 8.01 -8.87 -12.71
N LEU A 22 6.99 -8.42 -11.98
CA LEU A 22 5.61 -8.85 -12.22
C LEU A 22 4.90 -8.00 -13.27
N GLY A 23 5.37 -6.78 -13.50
CA GLY A 23 4.81 -5.83 -14.45
C GLY A 23 4.86 -6.27 -15.91
N PRO A 24 4.61 -5.36 -16.85
CA PRO A 24 4.46 -5.71 -18.27
C PRO A 24 5.71 -6.33 -18.91
N THR A 25 6.88 -6.15 -18.30
CA THR A 25 8.15 -6.74 -18.77
C THR A 25 8.51 -8.05 -18.08
N GLY A 26 7.67 -8.53 -17.17
CA GLY A 26 7.93 -9.77 -16.42
C GLY A 26 7.79 -11.04 -17.24
N PRO A 27 8.39 -12.16 -16.79
CA PRO A 27 8.32 -13.44 -17.50
C PRO A 27 6.87 -13.86 -17.75
N GLY A 28 6.52 -14.12 -18.99
CA GLY A 28 5.20 -14.61 -19.40
C GLY A 28 4.12 -13.53 -19.57
N THR A 29 4.47 -12.25 -19.50
CA THR A 29 3.51 -11.14 -19.63
C THR A 29 3.46 -10.53 -21.04
N ALA A 30 4.46 -10.74 -21.86
CA ALA A 30 4.56 -10.15 -23.19
C ALA A 30 3.75 -10.94 -24.23
N LYS A 31 2.42 -11.04 -24.07
CA LYS A 31 1.57 -11.41 -25.20
C LYS A 31 1.37 -10.17 -26.07
N PRO A 32 1.57 -10.27 -27.40
CA PRO A 32 1.16 -9.18 -28.29
C PRO A 32 -0.31 -8.87 -28.05
N CYS A 33 -0.63 -7.62 -27.76
CA CYS A 33 -2.04 -7.25 -27.66
C CYS A 33 -2.66 -7.22 -29.05
N SER A 34 -3.92 -7.60 -29.12
CA SER A 34 -4.75 -7.53 -30.34
C SER A 34 -5.93 -6.59 -30.07
N GLY A 35 -6.59 -6.14 -31.11
CA GLY A 35 -7.73 -5.23 -31.02
C GLY A 35 -7.46 -3.91 -31.73
N THR A 36 -8.31 -2.90 -31.46
CA THR A 36 -8.19 -1.57 -32.04
C THR A 36 -6.89 -0.91 -31.57
N ALA A 37 -6.01 -0.59 -32.52
CA ALA A 37 -4.72 0.03 -32.22
C ALA A 37 -4.88 1.47 -31.72
N ILE A 38 -4.17 1.81 -30.67
CA ILE A 38 -4.01 3.18 -30.16
C ILE A 38 -2.54 3.60 -30.39
N PRO A 39 -2.24 4.34 -31.47
CA PRO A 39 -0.89 4.85 -31.72
C PRO A 39 -0.47 5.91 -30.69
N VAL A 40 0.84 6.05 -30.49
CA VAL A 40 1.39 7.16 -29.69
C VAL A 40 0.96 8.49 -30.30
N GLY A 41 0.59 9.45 -29.43
CA GLY A 41 0.09 10.79 -29.84
C GLY A 41 -1.40 10.85 -30.16
N THR A 42 -2.12 9.72 -30.15
CA THR A 42 -3.57 9.68 -30.29
C THR A 42 -4.23 9.86 -28.93
N ASP A 43 -5.24 10.74 -28.82
CA ASP A 43 -6.16 10.75 -27.66
C ASP A 43 -6.98 9.45 -27.69
N PRO A 44 -6.85 8.57 -26.67
CA PRO A 44 -7.54 7.28 -26.71
C PRO A 44 -9.05 7.39 -26.53
N GLN A 45 -9.57 8.45 -25.89
CA GLN A 45 -10.98 8.52 -25.54
C GLN A 45 -11.93 8.52 -26.75
N PRO A 46 -11.70 9.30 -27.82
CA PRO A 46 -12.55 9.23 -29.00
C PRO A 46 -12.58 7.84 -29.66
N VAL A 47 -11.47 7.09 -29.58
CA VAL A 47 -11.41 5.72 -30.11
C VAL A 47 -12.25 4.77 -29.26
N VAL A 48 -12.19 4.90 -27.93
CA VAL A 48 -13.01 4.14 -26.99
C VAL A 48 -14.49 4.50 -27.17
N ASP A 49 -14.81 5.78 -27.30
CA ASP A 49 -16.19 6.25 -27.48
C ASP A 49 -16.84 5.72 -28.76
N ALA A 50 -16.08 5.59 -29.84
CA ALA A 50 -16.58 5.09 -31.13
C ALA A 50 -16.76 3.57 -31.18
N ALA A 51 -16.13 2.82 -30.30
CA ALA A 51 -16.20 1.36 -30.28
C ALA A 51 -17.43 0.86 -29.46
N PRO A 52 -17.97 -0.34 -29.71
CA PRO A 52 -18.99 -0.94 -28.86
C PRO A 52 -18.42 -1.37 -27.51
N GLU A 53 -19.29 -1.62 -26.52
CA GLU A 53 -18.93 -2.27 -25.26
C GLU A 53 -18.24 -3.61 -25.49
N GLY A 54 -17.34 -4.00 -24.58
CA GLY A 54 -16.58 -5.24 -24.70
C GLY A 54 -15.45 -5.19 -25.73
N SER A 55 -15.12 -4.00 -26.22
CA SER A 55 -14.03 -3.83 -27.19
C SER A 55 -12.64 -4.01 -26.57
N THR A 56 -11.70 -4.40 -27.39
CA THR A 56 -10.29 -4.51 -27.01
C THR A 56 -9.46 -3.45 -27.70
N PHE A 57 -8.67 -2.73 -26.91
CA PHE A 57 -7.77 -1.67 -27.36
C PHE A 57 -6.33 -2.07 -27.08
N CYS A 58 -5.45 -1.82 -28.06
CA CYS A 58 -4.03 -2.15 -27.99
C CYS A 58 -3.19 -0.89 -28.09
N PHE A 59 -2.64 -0.45 -26.98
CA PHE A 59 -1.74 0.69 -26.91
C PHE A 59 -0.37 0.31 -27.50
N ALA A 60 0.09 1.08 -28.47
CA ALA A 60 1.38 0.86 -29.10
C ALA A 60 2.53 1.11 -28.12
N LYS A 61 3.70 0.48 -28.36
CA LYS A 61 4.91 0.79 -27.62
C LYS A 61 5.25 2.27 -27.69
N GLY A 62 5.56 2.88 -26.54
CA GLY A 62 5.93 4.29 -26.37
C GLY A 62 5.06 5.01 -25.33
N VAL A 63 5.28 6.32 -25.20
CA VAL A 63 4.65 7.15 -24.16
C VAL A 63 3.38 7.80 -24.72
N HIS A 64 2.24 7.40 -24.17
CA HIS A 64 0.92 8.00 -24.40
C HIS A 64 0.66 9.05 -23.32
N ARG A 65 0.79 10.34 -23.65
CA ARG A 65 0.55 11.44 -22.72
C ARG A 65 -0.93 11.75 -22.67
N LEU A 66 -1.53 11.48 -21.52
CA LEU A 66 -2.95 11.68 -21.29
C LEU A 66 -3.21 13.09 -20.75
N THR A 67 -4.14 13.79 -21.33
CA THR A 67 -4.64 15.09 -20.83
C THR A 67 -5.91 14.95 -19.99
N ARG A 68 -6.52 13.79 -20.03
CA ARG A 68 -7.70 13.37 -19.28
C ARG A 68 -7.69 11.86 -19.03
N ALA A 69 -8.50 11.40 -18.07
CA ALA A 69 -8.67 9.99 -17.83
C ALA A 69 -9.36 9.27 -19.00
N ILE A 70 -8.94 8.06 -19.29
CA ILE A 70 -9.68 7.14 -20.15
C ILE A 70 -10.90 6.64 -19.37
N GLN A 71 -12.07 6.70 -19.99
CA GLN A 71 -13.34 6.20 -19.48
C GLN A 71 -13.75 4.98 -20.31
N PRO A 72 -13.44 3.77 -19.88
CA PRO A 72 -13.81 2.56 -20.61
C PRO A 72 -15.30 2.30 -20.53
N LYS A 73 -15.79 1.46 -21.43
CA LYS A 73 -17.15 0.90 -21.41
C LYS A 73 -17.14 -0.48 -20.76
N THR A 74 -18.31 -0.97 -20.39
CA THR A 74 -18.46 -2.29 -19.77
C THR A 74 -17.88 -3.41 -20.64
N GLY A 75 -17.05 -4.25 -20.02
CA GLY A 75 -16.39 -5.36 -20.68
C GLY A 75 -15.18 -5.01 -21.54
N ASP A 76 -14.79 -3.73 -21.61
CA ASP A 76 -13.62 -3.31 -22.40
C ASP A 76 -12.31 -3.90 -21.88
N THR A 77 -11.38 -4.11 -22.81
CA THR A 77 -10.01 -4.49 -22.50
C THR A 77 -9.05 -3.42 -22.98
N LEU A 78 -8.32 -2.83 -22.04
CA LEU A 78 -7.22 -1.90 -22.31
C LEU A 78 -5.91 -2.66 -22.15
N SER A 79 -5.19 -2.92 -23.24
CA SER A 79 -3.97 -3.70 -23.20
C SER A 79 -2.80 -2.96 -23.87
N GLY A 80 -1.57 -3.14 -23.32
CA GLY A 80 -0.37 -2.52 -23.84
C GLY A 80 0.53 -3.51 -24.61
N GLN A 81 1.14 -3.05 -25.68
CA GLN A 81 2.33 -3.69 -26.20
C GLN A 81 3.47 -3.57 -25.19
N PRO A 82 4.46 -4.50 -25.18
CA PRO A 82 5.63 -4.34 -24.33
C PRO A 82 6.30 -2.98 -24.48
N GLY A 83 6.33 -2.19 -23.39
CA GLY A 83 6.82 -0.81 -23.39
C GLY A 83 5.77 0.26 -23.71
N ALA A 84 4.48 -0.06 -23.70
CA ALA A 84 3.41 0.93 -23.72
C ALA A 84 3.29 1.60 -22.35
N VAL A 85 3.34 2.93 -22.34
CA VAL A 85 3.31 3.77 -21.12
C VAL A 85 2.18 4.77 -21.22
N LEU A 86 1.29 4.78 -20.23
CA LEU A 86 0.34 5.87 -20.00
C LEU A 86 0.96 6.86 -19.03
N SER A 87 1.19 8.09 -19.47
CA SER A 87 1.81 9.14 -18.64
C SER A 87 0.85 10.30 -18.42
N GLY A 88 0.77 10.75 -17.14
CA GLY A 88 0.02 11.94 -16.76
C GLY A 88 0.83 13.24 -16.86
N ALA A 89 2.09 13.17 -17.28
CA ALA A 89 2.96 14.31 -17.35
C ALA A 89 2.86 15.06 -18.68
N ILE A 90 3.05 16.39 -18.60
CA ILE A 90 3.31 17.26 -19.73
C ILE A 90 4.80 17.48 -19.88
N THR A 91 5.27 17.69 -21.12
CA THR A 91 6.64 18.12 -21.39
C THR A 91 6.74 19.63 -21.22
N LEU A 92 7.77 20.10 -20.54
CA LEU A 92 8.01 21.51 -20.28
C LEU A 92 9.04 22.07 -21.25
N THR A 93 8.79 23.31 -21.69
CA THR A 93 9.68 24.11 -22.52
C THR A 93 9.54 25.59 -22.11
N GLY A 94 10.38 26.46 -22.67
CA GLY A 94 10.27 27.90 -22.44
C GLY A 94 10.81 28.36 -21.08
N TRP A 95 11.79 27.62 -20.57
CA TRP A 95 12.47 27.95 -19.33
C TRP A 95 13.19 29.29 -19.37
N LYS A 96 13.13 30.01 -18.26
CA LYS A 96 13.86 31.29 -18.05
C LYS A 96 14.86 31.10 -16.93
N HIS A 97 16.07 31.55 -17.14
CA HIS A 97 17.12 31.56 -16.10
C HIS A 97 16.90 32.74 -15.15
N GLU A 98 16.78 32.46 -13.87
CA GLU A 98 16.55 33.45 -12.82
C GLU A 98 17.50 33.23 -11.64
N GLY A 99 18.59 34.01 -11.63
CA GLY A 99 19.61 33.89 -10.57
C GLY A 99 20.31 32.53 -10.59
N THR A 100 20.02 31.65 -9.62
CA THR A 100 20.61 30.31 -9.49
C THR A 100 19.63 29.19 -9.87
N SER A 101 18.47 29.54 -10.40
CA SER A 101 17.42 28.59 -10.78
C SER A 101 16.85 28.89 -12.16
N TRP A 102 16.08 27.93 -12.67
CA TRP A 102 15.30 28.08 -13.90
C TRP A 102 13.82 28.08 -13.56
N SER A 103 13.02 28.87 -14.28
CA SER A 103 11.58 28.99 -14.03
C SER A 103 10.74 28.77 -15.28
N VAL A 104 9.52 28.28 -15.10
CA VAL A 104 8.47 28.24 -16.11
C VAL A 104 7.12 28.53 -15.46
N GLN A 105 6.29 29.34 -16.10
CA GLN A 105 5.04 29.85 -15.54
C GLN A 105 3.81 29.19 -16.16
N GLY A 106 2.72 29.09 -15.38
CA GLY A 106 1.41 28.63 -15.88
C GLY A 106 1.25 27.10 -15.98
N VAL A 107 2.17 26.33 -15.40
CA VAL A 107 2.22 24.86 -15.60
C VAL A 107 1.72 24.04 -14.43
N LEU A 108 1.59 24.60 -13.24
CA LEU A 108 1.23 23.86 -12.04
C LEU A 108 -0.22 23.34 -12.11
N PRO A 109 -0.47 22.09 -11.65
CA PRO A 109 -1.83 21.62 -11.44
C PRO A 109 -2.49 22.35 -10.27
N PRO A 110 -3.83 22.32 -10.14
CA PRO A 110 -4.50 22.87 -8.96
C PRO A 110 -4.06 22.15 -7.68
N ALA A 111 -3.87 22.90 -6.59
CA ALA A 111 -3.65 22.30 -5.27
C ALA A 111 -4.92 21.60 -4.79
N TYR A 112 -4.75 20.48 -4.09
CA TYR A 112 -5.88 19.72 -3.52
C TYR A 112 -6.28 20.28 -2.16
N LYS A 113 -7.60 20.38 -1.93
CA LYS A 113 -8.17 20.80 -0.65
C LYS A 113 -8.68 19.57 0.12
N LEU A 114 -7.77 18.70 0.54
CA LEU A 114 -8.15 17.52 1.31
C LEU A 114 -7.58 17.61 2.73
N LYS A 115 -8.36 17.11 3.69
CA LYS A 115 -7.87 16.86 5.04
C LYS A 115 -6.96 15.62 4.97
N GLY A 116 -5.68 15.84 4.78
CA GLY A 116 -4.66 14.83 4.85
C GLY A 116 -3.74 15.08 6.02
N GLN A 117 -2.99 14.09 6.43
CA GLN A 117 -1.94 14.23 7.43
C GLN A 117 -0.58 14.09 6.75
N CYS A 118 -0.08 15.21 6.28
CA CYS A 118 1.26 15.29 5.74
C CYS A 118 2.30 15.15 6.87
N GLU A 119 3.46 14.61 6.53
CA GLU A 119 4.60 14.53 7.46
C GLU A 119 5.00 15.93 7.94
N ASP A 120 5.00 16.90 7.04
CA ASP A 120 5.10 18.32 7.35
C ASP A 120 3.70 18.95 7.42
N ASN A 121 3.23 19.22 8.63
CA ASN A 121 1.91 19.84 8.86
C ASN A 121 1.84 21.31 8.44
N GLN A 122 2.98 21.97 8.17
CA GLN A 122 3.01 23.41 7.92
C GLN A 122 2.84 23.75 6.44
N THR A 123 3.35 22.93 5.54
CA THR A 123 3.44 23.22 4.12
C THR A 123 2.54 22.35 3.25
N ASN A 124 1.93 21.33 3.82
CA ASN A 124 0.99 20.41 3.16
C ASN A 124 1.48 19.86 1.80
N PRO A 125 2.69 19.33 1.69
CA PRO A 125 3.24 18.87 0.42
C PRO A 125 2.42 17.75 -0.22
N CYS A 126 1.77 16.92 0.58
CA CYS A 126 0.90 15.85 0.11
C CYS A 126 -0.37 16.34 -0.64
N GLN A 127 -0.69 17.62 -0.54
CA GLN A 127 -1.82 18.24 -1.25
C GLN A 127 -1.44 18.84 -2.60
N ARG A 128 -0.16 18.78 -2.99
CA ARG A 128 0.36 19.35 -4.23
C ARG A 128 0.78 18.23 -5.16
N GLY A 129 0.01 18.03 -6.23
CA GLY A 129 0.12 16.84 -7.07
C GLY A 129 1.26 16.83 -8.08
N GLU A 130 1.95 17.98 -8.30
CA GLU A 130 3.02 18.03 -9.26
C GLU A 130 4.26 17.29 -8.78
N GLN A 131 4.86 16.51 -9.66
CA GLN A 131 6.17 15.90 -9.51
C GLN A 131 6.98 16.20 -10.77
N LEU A 132 8.25 16.56 -10.62
CA LEU A 132 9.11 16.95 -11.74
C LEU A 132 10.14 15.86 -12.02
N TYR A 133 10.32 15.58 -13.29
CA TYR A 133 11.29 14.61 -13.80
C TYR A 133 12.20 15.29 -14.83
N VAL A 134 13.49 15.00 -14.75
CA VAL A 134 14.49 15.43 -15.75
C VAL A 134 15.18 14.16 -16.27
N ASP A 135 15.04 13.90 -17.57
CA ASP A 135 15.50 12.67 -18.23
C ASP A 135 15.05 11.39 -17.48
N GLY A 136 13.79 11.40 -17.01
CA GLY A 136 13.20 10.32 -16.24
C GLY A 136 13.63 10.23 -14.77
N ASN A 137 14.53 11.10 -14.30
CA ASN A 137 14.93 11.16 -12.89
C ASN A 137 13.97 12.04 -12.09
N HIS A 138 13.37 11.48 -11.05
CA HIS A 138 12.48 12.20 -10.15
C HIS A 138 13.27 13.19 -9.29
N LEU A 139 12.91 14.47 -9.32
CA LEU A 139 13.52 15.50 -8.50
C LEU A 139 12.84 15.63 -7.14
N THR A 140 13.61 16.05 -6.14
CA THR A 140 13.10 16.27 -4.79
C THR A 140 12.36 17.61 -4.72
N ARG A 141 11.11 17.57 -4.24
CA ARG A 141 10.36 18.79 -3.94
C ARG A 141 10.95 19.51 -2.73
N VAL A 142 11.12 20.83 -2.84
CA VAL A 142 11.35 21.73 -1.71
C VAL A 142 10.18 22.69 -1.55
N MET A 143 10.06 23.36 -0.41
CA MET A 143 8.85 24.09 -0.04
C MET A 143 9.00 25.61 -0.15
N SER A 144 10.16 26.09 -0.59
CA SER A 144 10.42 27.52 -0.83
C SER A 144 11.52 27.72 -1.86
N LEU A 145 11.48 28.84 -2.57
CA LEU A 145 12.47 29.19 -3.59
C LEU A 145 13.93 29.21 -3.07
N PRO A 146 14.23 29.73 -1.85
CA PRO A 146 15.60 29.69 -1.33
C PRO A 146 16.19 28.29 -1.11
N GLN A 147 15.37 27.25 -1.09
CA GLN A 147 15.81 25.86 -0.95
C GLN A 147 16.11 25.19 -2.29
N VAL A 148 15.80 25.84 -3.41
CA VAL A 148 16.04 25.28 -4.75
C VAL A 148 17.53 25.21 -5.04
N LYS A 149 17.99 24.03 -5.39
CA LYS A 149 19.37 23.69 -5.75
C LYS A 149 19.37 22.53 -6.75
N PRO A 150 20.46 22.15 -7.38
CA PRO A 150 20.52 20.97 -8.23
C PRO A 150 19.89 19.74 -7.58
N GLY A 151 19.06 18.99 -8.34
CA GLY A 151 18.28 17.84 -7.89
C GLY A 151 16.96 18.19 -7.19
N THR A 152 16.58 19.49 -7.14
CA THR A 152 15.35 19.92 -6.45
C THR A 152 14.48 20.85 -7.29
N PHE A 153 13.19 20.89 -6.95
CA PHE A 153 12.24 21.83 -7.55
C PHE A 153 11.28 22.43 -6.53
N TYR A 154 10.69 23.56 -6.85
CA TYR A 154 9.67 24.25 -6.06
C TYR A 154 8.52 24.74 -6.95
N GLY A 155 7.29 24.43 -6.56
CA GLY A 155 6.08 24.96 -7.17
C GLY A 155 5.52 26.12 -6.34
N ASP A 156 5.63 27.33 -6.84
CA ASP A 156 4.97 28.50 -6.27
C ASP A 156 3.53 28.60 -6.79
N TYR A 157 2.59 28.24 -5.96
CA TYR A 157 1.16 28.24 -6.32
C TYR A 157 0.53 29.63 -6.33
N ASP A 158 1.14 30.61 -5.65
CA ASP A 158 0.62 31.99 -5.64
C ASP A 158 0.88 32.67 -6.98
N THR A 159 2.03 32.42 -7.58
CA THR A 159 2.41 32.96 -8.90
C THR A 159 2.22 31.98 -10.05
N ASN A 160 1.82 30.74 -9.76
CA ASN A 160 1.75 29.62 -10.72
C ASN A 160 3.08 29.44 -11.46
N THR A 161 4.19 29.41 -10.73
CA THR A 161 5.54 29.31 -11.28
C THR A 161 6.24 28.06 -10.72
N LEU A 162 6.83 27.28 -11.61
CA LEU A 162 7.69 26.15 -11.27
C LEU A 162 9.16 26.59 -11.36
N TYR A 163 9.93 26.30 -10.32
CA TYR A 163 11.37 26.56 -10.26
C TYR A 163 12.13 25.23 -10.16
N VAL A 164 13.27 25.14 -10.85
CA VAL A 164 14.18 23.98 -10.79
C VAL A 164 15.63 24.46 -10.65
N GLY A 165 16.43 23.68 -9.89
CA GLY A 165 17.83 24.02 -9.67
C GLY A 165 18.78 23.53 -10.75
N ASP A 166 18.37 22.55 -11.55
CA ASP A 166 19.15 22.02 -12.67
C ASP A 166 18.90 22.82 -13.94
N ASP A 167 19.88 22.89 -14.84
CA ASP A 167 19.67 23.45 -16.17
C ASP A 167 18.77 22.51 -17.00
N PRO A 168 17.57 22.93 -17.38
CA PRO A 168 16.65 22.08 -18.14
C PRO A 168 16.89 22.11 -19.67
N ASN A 169 17.81 22.93 -20.16
CA ASN A 169 18.07 23.03 -21.58
C ASN A 169 18.74 21.78 -22.12
N GLY A 170 18.21 21.24 -23.20
CA GLY A 170 18.71 20.01 -23.79
C GLY A 170 18.28 18.74 -23.08
N HIS A 171 17.50 18.84 -22.02
CA HIS A 171 16.95 17.73 -21.24
C HIS A 171 15.45 17.58 -21.45
N LEU A 172 14.96 16.35 -21.37
CA LEU A 172 13.52 16.08 -21.32
C LEU A 172 13.01 16.40 -19.90
N THR A 173 12.24 17.46 -19.77
CA THR A 173 11.61 17.84 -18.51
C THR A 173 10.13 17.57 -18.55
N GLU A 174 9.62 16.84 -17.54
CA GLU A 174 8.24 16.37 -17.47
C GLU A 174 7.63 16.71 -16.12
N LEU A 175 6.41 17.27 -16.15
CA LEU A 175 5.67 17.64 -14.93
C LEU A 175 4.36 16.87 -14.86
N SER A 176 4.11 16.16 -13.75
CA SER A 176 2.83 15.50 -13.48
C SER A 176 1.71 16.54 -13.47
N ARG A 177 0.64 16.28 -14.25
CA ARG A 177 -0.49 17.21 -14.39
C ARG A 177 -1.85 16.53 -14.41
N THR A 178 -2.01 15.48 -15.21
CA THR A 178 -3.26 14.72 -15.29
C THR A 178 -3.43 13.88 -14.03
N GLN A 179 -4.65 13.86 -13.47
CA GLN A 179 -4.89 13.27 -12.15
C GLN A 179 -5.10 11.75 -12.19
N THR A 180 -5.67 11.22 -13.26
CA THR A 180 -6.09 9.81 -13.35
C THR A 180 -5.84 9.30 -14.76
N ALA A 181 -5.29 8.12 -14.89
CA ALA A 181 -5.09 7.45 -16.16
C ALA A 181 -6.38 6.81 -16.68
N ILE A 182 -7.01 6.01 -15.82
CA ILE A 182 -8.20 5.22 -16.16
C ILE A 182 -9.22 5.38 -15.05
N ALA A 183 -10.42 5.85 -15.39
CA ALA A 183 -11.50 6.12 -14.43
C ALA A 183 -12.44 4.91 -14.30
N ASN A 184 -12.98 4.72 -13.10
CA ASN A 184 -14.01 3.73 -12.81
C ASN A 184 -15.40 4.22 -13.29
N THR A 185 -15.70 4.01 -14.56
CA THR A 185 -16.98 4.44 -15.17
C THR A 185 -17.83 3.27 -15.65
N ALA A 186 -17.33 2.03 -15.60
CA ALA A 186 -17.94 0.84 -16.15
C ALA A 186 -17.61 -0.41 -15.33
N THR A 187 -18.26 -1.53 -15.60
CA THR A 187 -17.99 -2.82 -14.95
C THR A 187 -17.21 -3.76 -15.88
N ASP A 188 -16.60 -4.81 -15.28
CA ASP A 188 -15.98 -5.93 -15.98
C ASP A 188 -14.85 -5.55 -16.97
N VAL A 189 -14.18 -4.44 -16.71
CA VAL A 189 -13.06 -3.94 -17.53
C VAL A 189 -11.77 -4.70 -17.21
N THR A 190 -10.98 -4.99 -18.23
CA THR A 190 -9.65 -5.57 -18.10
C THR A 190 -8.58 -4.53 -18.45
N VAL A 191 -7.59 -4.33 -17.56
CA VAL A 191 -6.40 -3.49 -17.81
C VAL A 191 -5.16 -4.36 -17.67
N THR A 192 -4.35 -4.45 -18.72
CA THR A 192 -3.22 -5.37 -18.73
C THR A 192 -2.03 -4.89 -19.55
N GLY A 193 -0.82 -5.21 -19.10
CA GLY A 193 0.41 -4.98 -19.86
C GLY A 193 0.81 -3.51 -20.04
N LEU A 194 0.31 -2.62 -19.21
CA LEU A 194 0.58 -1.18 -19.27
C LEU A 194 1.52 -0.73 -18.15
N THR A 195 2.41 0.21 -18.44
CA THR A 195 3.03 1.06 -17.44
C THR A 195 2.17 2.31 -17.25
N ILE A 196 1.84 2.67 -16.00
CA ILE A 196 1.00 3.81 -15.64
C ILE A 196 1.78 4.68 -14.66
N GLU A 197 2.20 5.87 -15.12
CA GLU A 197 3.13 6.69 -14.35
C GLU A 197 2.92 8.20 -14.50
N HIS A 198 3.50 8.96 -13.56
CA HIS A 198 3.57 10.42 -13.58
C HIS A 198 2.21 11.12 -13.51
N PHE A 199 1.22 10.52 -12.84
CA PHE A 199 -0.07 11.17 -12.62
C PHE A 199 -0.06 12.01 -11.34
N ALA A 200 -0.58 13.24 -11.45
CA ALA A 200 -0.82 14.14 -10.31
C ALA A 200 -2.08 13.70 -9.55
N THR A 201 -2.09 12.49 -9.05
CA THR A 201 -3.26 11.88 -8.39
C THR A 201 -3.65 12.66 -7.14
N ARG A 202 -4.96 12.82 -6.92
CA ARG A 202 -5.45 13.38 -5.66
C ARG A 202 -5.16 12.44 -4.50
N PRO A 203 -4.96 12.96 -3.29
CA PRO A 203 -4.90 12.13 -2.09
C PRO A 203 -6.05 11.12 -2.04
N GLN A 204 -5.76 9.87 -1.69
CA GLN A 204 -6.68 8.73 -1.63
C GLN A 204 -7.33 8.34 -2.98
N ALA A 205 -6.88 8.90 -4.09
CA ALA A 205 -7.34 8.51 -5.42
C ALA A 205 -6.23 7.78 -6.19
N GLY A 206 -6.61 6.77 -6.97
CA GLY A 206 -5.67 5.99 -7.79
C GLY A 206 -5.37 6.63 -9.14
N ALA A 207 -4.16 6.43 -9.63
CA ALA A 207 -3.86 6.65 -11.03
C ALA A 207 -4.69 5.70 -11.90
N LEU A 208 -4.90 4.47 -11.46
CA LEU A 208 -5.88 3.52 -11.97
C LEU A 208 -6.97 3.34 -10.93
N GLN A 209 -8.23 3.60 -11.30
CA GLN A 209 -9.40 3.38 -10.46
C GLN A 209 -10.20 2.20 -11.01
N ALA A 210 -10.26 1.12 -10.26
CA ALA A 210 -10.93 -0.11 -10.66
C ALA A 210 -12.33 -0.21 -10.02
N GLY A 211 -13.31 -0.67 -10.80
CA GLY A 211 -14.69 -0.88 -10.39
C GLY A 211 -15.08 -2.35 -10.27
N ALA A 212 -16.39 -2.60 -10.24
CA ALA A 212 -16.94 -3.94 -10.07
C ALA A 212 -16.56 -4.89 -11.22
N GLY A 213 -16.07 -6.08 -10.87
CA GLY A 213 -15.65 -7.10 -11.82
C GLY A 213 -14.37 -6.77 -12.61
N TRP A 214 -13.68 -5.67 -12.29
CA TRP A 214 -12.47 -5.32 -13.02
C TRP A 214 -11.34 -6.32 -12.82
N LYS A 215 -10.52 -6.48 -13.85
CA LYS A 215 -9.29 -7.28 -13.84
C LYS A 215 -8.10 -6.38 -14.15
N VAL A 216 -7.29 -6.10 -13.15
CA VAL A 216 -6.06 -5.31 -13.27
C VAL A 216 -4.89 -6.28 -13.20
N LEU A 217 -4.33 -6.63 -14.36
CA LEU A 217 -3.44 -7.79 -14.51
C LEU A 217 -2.10 -7.41 -15.11
N SER A 218 -1.00 -7.76 -14.44
CA SER A 218 0.35 -7.65 -15.01
C SER A 218 0.69 -6.25 -15.53
N ASN A 219 0.34 -5.21 -14.77
CA ASN A 219 0.72 -3.83 -15.05
C ASN A 219 1.88 -3.39 -14.15
N GLU A 220 2.57 -2.34 -14.55
CA GLU A 220 3.49 -1.60 -13.71
C GLU A 220 2.86 -0.22 -13.41
N VAL A 221 2.59 0.07 -12.13
CA VAL A 221 1.96 1.33 -11.70
C VAL A 221 2.89 2.03 -10.73
N ARG A 222 3.50 3.14 -11.18
CA ARG A 222 4.59 3.76 -10.43
C ARG A 222 4.64 5.28 -10.57
N TRP A 223 5.36 5.93 -9.64
CA TRP A 223 5.64 7.36 -9.71
C TRP A 223 4.39 8.23 -9.89
N ASN A 224 3.30 7.86 -9.19
CA ASN A 224 2.09 8.66 -9.13
C ASN A 224 2.02 9.37 -7.78
N HIS A 225 1.49 10.59 -7.74
CA HIS A 225 1.56 11.44 -6.55
C HIS A 225 0.86 10.83 -5.32
N ALA A 226 -0.25 10.13 -5.47
CA ALA A 226 -0.94 9.52 -4.35
C ALA A 226 -1.02 7.98 -4.49
N VAL A 227 -2.20 7.42 -4.75
CA VAL A 227 -2.37 5.96 -4.81
C VAL A 227 -2.08 5.43 -6.22
N GLY A 228 -1.39 4.30 -6.32
CA GLY A 228 -1.17 3.63 -7.60
C GLY A 228 -2.47 3.06 -8.17
N ILE A 229 -3.01 2.02 -7.51
CA ILE A 229 -4.27 1.36 -7.89
C ILE A 229 -5.28 1.55 -6.77
N MET A 230 -6.49 2.03 -7.09
CA MET A 230 -7.59 2.17 -6.14
C MET A 230 -8.81 1.39 -6.61
N VAL A 231 -9.25 0.41 -5.83
CA VAL A 231 -10.50 -0.32 -6.04
C VAL A 231 -11.60 0.41 -5.26
N ILE A 232 -12.58 0.96 -5.97
CA ILE A 232 -13.68 1.75 -5.38
C ILE A 232 -15.01 1.16 -5.80
N GLU A 233 -15.84 0.75 -4.81
CA GLU A 233 -17.14 0.11 -5.07
C GLU A 233 -16.98 -1.02 -6.11
N GLY A 234 -15.80 -1.70 -6.01
CA GLY A 234 -15.30 -2.64 -6.99
C GLY A 234 -15.51 -4.10 -6.58
N ASP A 235 -16.74 -4.49 -6.29
CA ASP A 235 -17.06 -5.87 -5.93
C ASP A 235 -16.51 -6.86 -6.94
N ARG A 236 -15.89 -7.94 -6.46
CA ARG A 236 -15.26 -9.02 -7.24
C ARG A 236 -14.11 -8.57 -8.16
N ALA A 237 -13.54 -7.40 -7.93
CA ALA A 237 -12.35 -6.98 -8.68
C ALA A 237 -11.14 -7.88 -8.39
N GLU A 238 -10.29 -8.04 -9.40
CA GLU A 238 -9.03 -8.77 -9.31
C GLU A 238 -7.86 -7.84 -9.61
N VAL A 239 -6.92 -7.71 -8.66
CA VAL A 239 -5.66 -6.98 -8.83
C VAL A 239 -4.53 -7.99 -8.69
N THR A 240 -3.98 -8.45 -9.82
CA THR A 240 -3.13 -9.64 -9.83
C THR A 240 -1.89 -9.46 -10.69
N ARG A 241 -0.72 -9.90 -10.17
CA ARG A 241 0.57 -9.89 -10.88
C ARG A 241 1.03 -8.50 -11.33
N ASN A 242 0.66 -7.45 -10.62
CA ASN A 242 1.14 -6.11 -10.90
C ASN A 242 2.42 -5.80 -10.10
N THR A 243 3.27 -4.93 -10.64
CA THR A 243 4.28 -4.20 -9.88
C THR A 243 3.71 -2.84 -9.56
N VAL A 244 3.55 -2.55 -8.26
CA VAL A 244 3.01 -1.27 -7.78
C VAL A 244 4.03 -0.61 -6.87
N ALA A 245 4.77 0.34 -7.42
CA ALA A 245 5.99 0.84 -6.80
C ALA A 245 6.11 2.37 -6.83
N ASP A 246 6.82 2.91 -5.86
CA ASP A 246 7.23 4.31 -5.87
C ASP A 246 6.08 5.32 -6.02
N ASN A 247 4.86 4.96 -5.55
CA ASN A 247 3.74 5.90 -5.51
C ASN A 247 3.79 6.75 -4.22
N GLY A 248 3.33 7.97 -4.29
CA GLY A 248 3.52 8.95 -3.22
C GLY A 248 2.70 8.72 -1.96
N GLN A 249 1.68 7.84 -1.96
CA GLN A 249 0.85 7.55 -0.79
C GLN A 249 0.74 6.05 -0.53
N LEU A 250 -0.03 5.33 -1.33
CA LEU A 250 -0.28 3.89 -1.21
C LEU A 250 0.04 3.17 -2.52
N GLY A 251 0.46 1.92 -2.43
CA GLY A 251 0.49 1.07 -3.59
C GLY A 251 -0.92 0.74 -4.06
N ILE A 252 -1.67 0.00 -3.25
CA ILE A 252 -3.03 -0.45 -3.58
C ILE A 252 -4.00 -0.02 -2.48
N GLY A 253 -5.06 0.66 -2.85
CA GLY A 253 -6.18 1.00 -1.98
C GLY A 253 -7.45 0.22 -2.34
N GLN A 254 -8.31 -0.05 -1.33
CA GLN A 254 -9.63 -0.67 -1.52
C GLN A 254 -10.66 0.01 -0.63
N TYR A 255 -11.79 0.39 -1.19
CA TYR A 255 -12.84 1.09 -0.47
C TYR A 255 -14.23 0.60 -0.88
N LYS A 256 -15.05 0.20 0.10
CA LYS A 256 -16.45 -0.26 -0.10
C LYS A 256 -16.57 -1.33 -1.19
N SER A 257 -15.76 -2.35 -1.14
CA SER A 257 -15.69 -3.37 -2.19
C SER A 257 -15.71 -4.77 -1.55
N ALA A 258 -16.64 -5.60 -1.97
CA ALA A 258 -16.78 -6.96 -1.49
C ALA A 258 -16.05 -7.97 -2.40
N ASP A 259 -15.54 -9.05 -1.79
CA ASP A 259 -14.95 -10.20 -2.48
C ASP A 259 -13.82 -9.86 -3.46
N VAL A 260 -13.03 -8.83 -3.14
CA VAL A 260 -11.89 -8.42 -3.96
C VAL A 260 -10.70 -9.38 -3.75
N ARG A 261 -10.03 -9.72 -4.84
CA ARG A 261 -8.79 -10.48 -4.81
C ARG A 261 -7.59 -9.59 -5.14
N ILE A 262 -6.66 -9.45 -4.20
CA ILE A 262 -5.37 -8.78 -4.40
C ILE A 262 -4.29 -9.85 -4.26
N SER A 263 -3.71 -10.32 -5.38
CA SER A 263 -2.85 -11.51 -5.32
C SER A 263 -1.62 -11.45 -6.21
N ALA A 264 -0.54 -12.08 -5.75
CA ALA A 264 0.70 -12.22 -6.50
C ALA A 264 1.26 -10.88 -7.05
N ASN A 265 1.07 -9.77 -6.33
CA ASN A 265 1.64 -8.47 -6.69
C ASN A 265 2.98 -8.24 -5.98
N LEU A 266 3.85 -7.46 -6.59
CA LEU A 266 4.96 -6.78 -5.93
C LEU A 266 4.51 -5.37 -5.57
N VAL A 267 4.43 -5.06 -4.26
CA VAL A 267 4.03 -3.74 -3.76
C VAL A 267 5.18 -3.16 -2.96
N THR A 268 5.87 -2.17 -3.51
CA THR A 268 7.16 -1.76 -2.95
C THR A 268 7.43 -0.27 -3.01
N ARG A 269 8.15 0.24 -2.01
CA ARG A 269 8.64 1.62 -1.91
C ARG A 269 7.56 2.70 -2.07
N ASN A 270 6.31 2.40 -1.70
CA ASN A 270 5.25 3.40 -1.74
C ASN A 270 5.34 4.37 -0.53
N ASN A 271 4.74 5.53 -0.63
CA ASN A 271 5.01 6.75 0.13
C ASN A 271 6.46 7.22 -0.08
N THR A 272 6.94 7.13 -1.32
CA THR A 272 8.32 7.36 -1.73
C THR A 272 8.82 8.74 -1.32
N ASP A 273 8.03 9.78 -1.55
CA ASP A 273 8.40 11.16 -1.19
C ASP A 273 8.34 11.42 0.32
N GLY A 274 7.75 10.49 1.09
CA GLY A 274 7.59 10.64 2.52
C GLY A 274 6.66 11.78 2.91
N PHE A 275 5.72 12.15 2.06
CA PHE A 275 4.79 13.24 2.32
C PHE A 275 3.75 12.90 3.37
N TRP A 276 3.39 11.63 3.49
CA TRP A 276 2.34 11.16 4.38
C TRP A 276 2.91 10.57 5.66
N ILE A 277 2.23 10.85 6.75
CA ILE A 277 2.49 10.17 8.02
C ILE A 277 2.27 8.67 7.80
N ALA A 278 3.23 7.85 8.22
CA ALA A 278 3.17 6.39 8.02
C ALA A 278 1.92 5.73 8.62
N ASP A 279 1.31 6.35 9.61
CA ASP A 279 0.11 5.88 10.33
C ASP A 279 -1.20 6.53 9.80
N TRP A 280 -1.14 7.16 8.64
CA TRP A 280 -2.31 7.78 8.02
C TRP A 280 -2.37 7.50 6.52
N GLU A 281 -3.22 6.53 6.13
CA GLU A 281 -3.54 6.23 4.72
C GLU A 281 -2.31 6.05 3.81
N SER A 282 -1.20 5.51 4.33
CA SER A 282 0.02 5.34 3.55
C SER A 282 0.67 3.97 3.73
N GLY A 283 1.44 3.53 2.74
CA GLY A 283 2.15 2.25 2.77
C GLY A 283 1.90 1.34 1.57
N GLY A 284 1.84 0.05 1.81
CA GLY A 284 1.68 -0.94 0.77
C GLY A 284 0.23 -1.10 0.30
N ILE A 285 -0.58 -1.81 1.06
CA ILE A 285 -1.99 -2.08 0.76
C ILE A 285 -2.85 -1.58 1.92
N LYS A 286 -3.88 -0.79 1.63
CA LYS A 286 -4.89 -0.43 2.62
C LYS A 286 -6.29 -0.67 2.11
N SER A 287 -7.15 -1.25 2.98
CA SER A 287 -8.56 -1.48 2.68
C SER A 287 -9.46 -1.00 3.81
N THR A 288 -10.64 -0.48 3.45
CA THR A 288 -11.68 -0.05 4.39
C THR A 288 -13.07 -0.42 3.91
N ARG A 289 -13.93 -0.85 4.84
CA ARG A 289 -15.34 -1.21 4.58
C ARG A 289 -15.50 -2.25 3.49
N SER A 290 -14.60 -3.20 3.45
CA SER A 290 -14.44 -4.13 2.33
C SER A 290 -14.27 -5.56 2.82
N SER A 291 -14.23 -6.50 1.88
CA SER A 291 -13.92 -7.91 2.14
C SER A 291 -13.08 -8.52 1.01
N GLY A 292 -12.69 -9.78 1.18
CA GLY A 292 -12.00 -10.56 0.18
C GLY A 292 -10.61 -11.04 0.61
N GLU A 293 -9.74 -11.32 -0.36
CA GLU A 293 -8.46 -11.99 -0.10
C GLU A 293 -7.25 -11.16 -0.56
N VAL A 294 -6.24 -11.09 0.31
CA VAL A 294 -4.90 -10.57 0.00
C VAL A 294 -3.93 -11.73 0.11
N SER A 295 -3.44 -12.27 -1.02
CA SER A 295 -2.70 -13.53 -1.02
C SER A 295 -1.48 -13.56 -1.93
N GLY A 296 -0.40 -14.20 -1.45
CA GLY A 296 0.79 -14.46 -2.27
C GLY A 296 1.49 -13.19 -2.78
N ASN A 297 1.32 -12.05 -2.13
CA ASN A 297 2.00 -10.82 -2.52
C ASN A 297 3.38 -10.70 -1.85
N ASP A 298 4.33 -10.02 -2.52
CA ASP A 298 5.57 -9.52 -1.90
C ASP A 298 5.42 -8.02 -1.62
N ILE A 299 5.37 -7.66 -0.32
CA ILE A 299 5.07 -6.31 0.15
C ILE A 299 6.28 -5.80 0.93
N VAL A 300 7.08 -4.96 0.29
CA VAL A 300 8.44 -4.69 0.77
C VAL A 300 8.81 -3.22 0.73
N ALA A 301 9.49 -2.76 1.78
CA ALA A 301 10.12 -1.44 1.87
C ALA A 301 9.15 -0.26 1.63
N ASN A 302 7.87 -0.40 2.02
CA ASN A 302 6.94 0.72 1.96
C ASN A 302 7.12 1.63 3.19
N ARG A 303 7.03 2.94 3.01
CA ARG A 303 7.14 3.91 4.11
C ARG A 303 5.80 4.11 4.83
N GLY A 304 5.28 3.03 5.37
CA GLY A 304 4.01 2.95 6.08
C GLY A 304 3.74 1.52 6.49
N VAL A 305 2.47 1.18 6.67
CA VAL A 305 2.02 -0.18 6.98
C VAL A 305 2.10 -1.08 5.73
N GLY A 306 2.53 -2.32 5.87
CA GLY A 306 2.57 -3.28 4.77
C GLY A 306 1.17 -3.61 4.25
N ILE A 307 0.34 -4.25 5.09
CA ILE A 307 -1.08 -4.51 4.82
C ILE A 307 -1.92 -3.94 5.96
N TRP A 308 -2.86 -3.09 5.65
CA TRP A 308 -3.75 -2.45 6.61
C TRP A 308 -5.22 -2.69 6.27
N SER A 309 -5.89 -3.51 7.07
CA SER A 309 -7.35 -3.65 7.09
C SER A 309 -7.92 -2.73 8.15
N ASP A 310 -8.77 -1.78 7.78
CA ASP A 310 -9.23 -0.70 8.65
C ASP A 310 -10.72 -0.39 8.44
N ILE A 311 -11.36 0.14 9.45
CA ILE A 311 -12.73 0.66 9.45
C ILE A 311 -13.74 -0.29 8.80
N ALA A 312 -14.24 -1.23 9.61
CA ALA A 312 -15.33 -2.11 9.20
C ALA A 312 -15.01 -3.09 8.07
N GLU A 313 -13.75 -3.53 7.95
CA GLU A 313 -13.43 -4.74 7.16
C GLU A 313 -14.16 -5.96 7.74
N TYR A 314 -14.46 -6.91 6.87
CA TYR A 314 -15.14 -8.14 7.27
C TYR A 314 -14.78 -9.30 6.34
N ASP A 315 -14.80 -10.52 6.88
CA ASP A 315 -14.51 -11.73 6.12
C ASP A 315 -13.23 -11.61 5.27
N ARG A 316 -12.24 -10.92 5.84
CA ARG A 316 -10.94 -10.66 5.20
C ARG A 316 -10.00 -11.84 5.43
N ARG A 317 -9.38 -12.32 4.35
CA ARG A 317 -8.28 -13.27 4.44
C ARG A 317 -6.97 -12.65 3.97
N ILE A 318 -5.94 -12.71 4.81
CA ILE A 318 -4.56 -12.28 4.50
C ILE A 318 -3.70 -13.52 4.61
N THR A 319 -3.29 -14.10 3.47
CA THR A 319 -2.70 -15.44 3.45
C THR A 319 -1.51 -15.59 2.51
N GLY A 320 -0.47 -16.30 2.96
CA GLY A 320 0.67 -16.65 2.10
C GLY A 320 1.45 -15.46 1.54
N ASN A 321 1.38 -14.28 2.17
CA ASN A 321 2.14 -13.11 1.73
C ASN A 321 3.54 -13.10 2.36
N ARG A 322 4.48 -12.46 1.70
CA ARG A 322 5.77 -12.06 2.26
C ARG A 322 5.77 -10.55 2.50
N ILE A 323 5.89 -10.15 3.76
CA ILE A 323 5.75 -8.77 4.19
C ILE A 323 6.99 -8.38 4.98
N ARG A 324 7.83 -7.48 4.43
CA ARG A 324 9.13 -7.20 5.04
C ARG A 324 9.60 -5.76 4.83
N ASP A 325 10.44 -5.31 5.75
CA ASP A 325 11.12 -4.01 5.66
C ASP A 325 10.15 -2.81 5.55
N ASN A 326 8.88 -2.97 5.95
CA ASN A 326 7.94 -1.84 5.94
C ASN A 326 8.16 -0.97 7.19
N ALA A 327 8.00 0.34 7.02
CA ALA A 327 8.36 1.32 8.05
C ALA A 327 7.49 1.25 9.31
N ALA A 328 6.23 0.83 9.18
CA ALA A 328 5.29 0.61 10.29
C ALA A 328 4.96 -0.88 10.43
N ASP A 329 3.77 -1.24 10.92
CA ASP A 329 3.37 -2.65 11.07
C ASP A 329 3.48 -3.44 9.76
N GLY A 330 3.88 -4.69 9.83
CA GLY A 330 3.80 -5.57 8.68
C GLY A 330 2.35 -5.79 8.26
N ILE A 331 1.51 -6.24 9.21
CA ILE A 331 0.06 -6.37 9.04
C ILE A 331 -0.64 -5.64 10.17
N ARG A 332 -1.61 -4.79 9.85
CA ARG A 332 -2.52 -4.15 10.82
C ARG A 332 -3.96 -4.51 10.49
N TYR A 333 -4.67 -5.04 11.47
CA TYR A 333 -6.10 -5.35 11.41
C TYR A 333 -6.83 -4.53 12.47
N GLU A 334 -7.45 -3.44 12.08
CA GLU A 334 -7.93 -2.40 12.99
C GLU A 334 -9.42 -2.15 12.83
N ILE A 335 -10.14 -1.99 13.96
CA ILE A 335 -11.59 -1.68 14.03
C ILE A 335 -12.40 -2.41 12.94
N SER A 336 -12.29 -3.71 12.94
CA SER A 336 -12.80 -4.58 11.89
C SER A 336 -13.39 -5.88 12.48
N TYR A 337 -13.96 -6.72 11.62
CA TYR A 337 -14.68 -7.93 12.04
C TYR A 337 -14.19 -9.12 11.24
N ALA A 338 -14.31 -10.31 11.79
CA ALA A 338 -14.07 -11.60 11.12
C ALA A 338 -12.88 -11.58 10.15
N GLY A 339 -11.69 -11.87 10.65
CA GLY A 339 -10.46 -11.86 9.85
C GLY A 339 -9.63 -13.12 10.05
N VAL A 340 -8.97 -13.58 8.98
CA VAL A 340 -7.99 -14.66 9.03
C VAL A 340 -6.66 -14.17 8.49
N ILE A 341 -5.63 -14.22 9.32
CA ILE A 341 -4.25 -13.87 8.99
C ILE A 341 -3.43 -15.16 9.12
N ASP A 342 -3.18 -15.82 8.00
CA ASP A 342 -2.56 -17.15 8.06
C ASP A 342 -1.43 -17.35 7.02
N GLN A 343 -0.46 -18.22 7.39
CA GLN A 343 0.61 -18.65 6.49
C GLN A 343 1.44 -17.52 5.87
N ASN A 344 1.52 -16.36 6.52
CA ASN A 344 2.36 -15.26 6.05
C ASN A 344 3.78 -15.36 6.63
N VAL A 345 4.74 -14.81 5.90
CA VAL A 345 6.08 -14.51 6.39
C VAL A 345 6.16 -13.00 6.64
N VAL A 346 6.31 -12.61 7.90
CA VAL A 346 6.28 -11.21 8.33
C VAL A 346 7.59 -10.92 9.06
N GLU A 347 8.51 -10.22 8.37
CA GLU A 347 9.87 -10.07 8.85
C GLU A 347 10.39 -8.63 8.76
N HIS A 348 11.13 -8.18 9.79
CA HIS A 348 11.86 -6.91 9.79
C HIS A 348 10.99 -5.67 9.50
N ASN A 349 9.77 -5.61 10.05
CA ASN A 349 8.89 -4.44 9.94
C ASN A 349 8.94 -3.57 11.20
N GLY A 350 8.56 -2.30 11.09
CA GLY A 350 8.38 -1.38 12.22
C GLY A 350 9.60 -0.52 12.56
N PHE A 351 10.64 -0.49 11.72
CA PHE A 351 11.88 0.26 11.98
C PHE A 351 11.95 1.63 11.29
N GLY A 352 10.84 2.12 10.76
CA GLY A 352 10.79 3.45 10.16
C GLY A 352 11.01 4.58 11.17
N THR A 353 11.44 5.74 10.68
CA THR A 353 11.77 6.93 11.49
C THR A 353 10.78 8.08 11.33
N GLY A 354 9.85 8.01 10.37
CA GLY A 354 8.81 9.01 10.17
C GLY A 354 7.71 8.95 11.24
N ARG A 355 6.86 9.98 11.29
CA ARG A 355 5.69 10.00 12.18
C ARG A 355 4.77 8.82 11.89
N GLY A 356 4.29 8.14 12.92
CA GLY A 356 3.44 6.96 12.78
C GLY A 356 4.16 5.70 12.32
N SER A 357 5.46 5.72 12.11
CA SER A 357 6.24 4.54 11.72
C SER A 357 6.47 3.53 12.86
N GLY A 358 5.88 3.81 14.02
CA GLY A 358 6.13 3.05 15.23
C GLY A 358 7.28 3.62 16.03
N GLY A 359 7.13 3.72 17.27
CA GLY A 359 8.10 4.27 18.22
C GLY A 359 7.64 4.00 19.62
N THR A 360 6.39 3.59 19.75
CA THR A 360 5.83 3.12 21.01
C THR A 360 6.09 1.63 21.18
N LEU A 361 5.97 1.15 22.38
CA LEU A 361 6.16 -0.25 22.75
C LEU A 361 5.31 -1.23 21.91
N TRP A 362 4.24 -0.75 21.29
CA TRP A 362 3.18 -1.57 20.71
C TRP A 362 2.85 -1.29 19.24
N ASP A 363 3.37 -0.21 18.70
CA ASP A 363 3.24 0.11 17.28
C ASP A 363 4.53 -0.30 16.55
N GLY A 364 4.45 -0.57 15.28
CA GLY A 364 5.59 -1.01 14.46
C GLY A 364 5.90 -2.48 14.62
N GLY A 365 4.89 -3.31 14.80
CA GLY A 365 5.04 -4.76 14.97
C GLY A 365 4.97 -5.55 13.68
N GLY A 366 5.18 -6.85 13.79
CA GLY A 366 4.93 -7.78 12.71
C GLY A 366 3.43 -7.82 12.39
N ILE A 367 2.61 -8.24 13.37
CA ILE A 367 1.16 -8.28 13.22
C ILE A 367 0.51 -7.52 14.37
N ASN A 368 -0.36 -6.57 14.03
CA ASN A 368 -1.12 -5.75 14.96
C ASN A 368 -2.62 -5.99 14.77
N VAL A 369 -3.31 -6.49 15.80
CA VAL A 369 -4.78 -6.61 15.85
C VAL A 369 -5.30 -5.57 16.82
N ASN A 370 -6.01 -4.57 16.31
CA ASN A 370 -6.45 -3.42 17.09
C ASN A 370 -7.98 -3.34 17.14
N THR A 371 -8.55 -3.57 18.32
CA THR A 371 -9.99 -3.36 18.60
C THR A 371 -10.89 -4.03 17.56
N SER A 372 -10.57 -5.27 17.21
CA SER A 372 -11.27 -6.06 16.20
C SER A 372 -11.79 -7.35 16.80
N ALA A 373 -12.90 -7.85 16.25
CA ALA A 373 -13.56 -9.05 16.75
C ALA A 373 -13.44 -10.23 15.77
N ASP A 374 -13.40 -11.44 16.33
CA ASP A 374 -13.45 -12.69 15.56
C ASP A 374 -12.25 -12.84 14.59
N VAL A 375 -11.03 -12.55 15.07
CA VAL A 375 -9.79 -12.56 14.28
C VAL A 375 -8.94 -13.78 14.61
N GLN A 376 -8.45 -14.48 13.59
CA GLN A 376 -7.53 -15.61 13.73
C GLN A 376 -6.16 -15.26 13.15
N VAL A 377 -5.12 -15.34 13.97
CA VAL A 377 -3.70 -15.18 13.57
C VAL A 377 -3.04 -16.53 13.72
N ARG A 378 -2.82 -17.26 12.62
CA ARG A 378 -2.40 -18.65 12.72
C ARG A 378 -1.37 -19.08 11.68
N GLY A 379 -0.45 -19.95 12.11
CA GLY A 379 0.52 -20.57 11.19
C GLY A 379 1.42 -19.57 10.46
N ASN A 380 1.66 -18.39 11.01
CA ASN A 380 2.57 -17.40 10.42
C ASN A 380 3.99 -17.59 10.92
N LEU A 381 4.98 -17.25 10.10
CA LEU A 381 6.34 -16.95 10.54
C LEU A 381 6.46 -15.45 10.80
N ILE A 382 6.72 -15.08 12.05
CA ILE A 382 6.88 -13.69 12.49
C ILE A 382 8.32 -13.54 12.98
N LYS A 383 9.15 -12.81 12.22
CA LYS A 383 10.59 -12.82 12.48
C LYS A 383 11.17 -11.41 12.54
N ASP A 384 11.94 -11.16 13.59
CA ASP A 384 12.79 -9.97 13.76
C ASP A 384 12.09 -8.64 13.42
N ASN A 385 10.80 -8.52 13.68
CA ASN A 385 10.10 -7.25 13.63
C ASN A 385 10.41 -6.43 14.87
N ARG A 386 10.14 -5.14 14.87
CA ARG A 386 10.34 -4.31 16.07
C ARG A 386 9.59 -4.86 17.28
N ASN A 387 8.35 -5.28 17.10
CA ASN A 387 7.55 -6.08 18.01
C ASN A 387 6.96 -7.26 17.25
N ALA A 388 6.78 -8.42 17.85
CA ALA A 388 6.26 -9.57 17.12
C ALA A 388 4.75 -9.45 16.87
N LEU A 389 3.99 -9.42 17.94
CA LEU A 389 2.53 -9.35 17.94
C LEU A 389 2.05 -8.24 18.87
N SER A 390 1.10 -7.44 18.43
CA SER A 390 0.44 -6.45 19.23
C SER A 390 -1.07 -6.65 19.13
N ILE A 391 -1.71 -6.97 20.25
CA ILE A 391 -3.16 -7.13 20.34
C ILE A 391 -3.68 -6.00 21.22
N GLN A 392 -4.40 -5.05 20.62
CA GLN A 392 -4.78 -3.80 21.28
C GLN A 392 -6.28 -3.70 21.52
N SER A 393 -6.66 -3.19 22.69
CA SER A 393 -8.04 -2.83 23.02
C SER A 393 -8.13 -1.32 23.26
N ARG A 394 -8.95 -0.64 22.49
CA ARG A 394 -9.19 0.79 22.58
C ARG A 394 -10.69 1.09 22.49
N THR A 395 -11.13 2.24 23.00
CA THR A 395 -12.50 2.72 22.78
C THR A 395 -12.59 3.35 21.39
N ARG A 396 -13.35 2.74 20.49
CA ARG A 396 -13.44 3.16 19.08
C ARG A 396 -14.88 3.38 18.58
N GLY A 397 -15.88 3.24 19.46
CA GLY A 397 -17.30 3.44 19.10
C GLY A 397 -17.91 2.29 18.29
N ASP A 398 -18.99 2.59 17.58
CA ASP A 398 -19.78 1.60 16.85
C ASP A 398 -19.48 1.61 15.36
N GLY A 399 -19.61 0.44 14.76
CA GLY A 399 -19.51 0.22 13.32
C GLY A 399 -20.76 -0.47 12.76
N PRO A 400 -20.80 -0.74 11.45
CA PRO A 400 -21.99 -1.28 10.79
C PRO A 400 -22.36 -2.71 11.21
N ARG A 401 -21.45 -3.44 11.86
CA ARG A 401 -21.69 -4.81 12.35
C ARG A 401 -21.60 -4.89 13.89
N GLY A 402 -21.80 -3.79 14.58
CA GLY A 402 -21.76 -3.67 16.03
C GLY A 402 -20.55 -2.88 16.54
N THR A 403 -20.46 -2.75 17.86
CA THR A 403 -19.39 -2.01 18.52
C THR A 403 -18.03 -2.62 18.21
N TYR A 404 -17.06 -1.76 17.88
CA TYR A 404 -15.67 -2.19 17.74
C TYR A 404 -15.09 -2.57 19.09
N VAL A 405 -14.84 -3.86 19.26
CA VAL A 405 -14.33 -4.43 20.51
C VAL A 405 -13.28 -5.49 20.21
N LEU A 406 -12.36 -5.65 21.13
CA LEU A 406 -11.47 -6.79 21.12
C LEU A 406 -12.22 -8.01 21.69
N ARG A 407 -12.55 -8.97 20.84
CA ARG A 407 -13.29 -10.18 21.22
C ARG A 407 -12.93 -11.36 20.33
N ASN A 408 -12.82 -12.55 20.90
CA ASN A 408 -12.60 -13.79 20.19
C ASN A 408 -11.40 -13.72 19.22
N VAL A 409 -10.26 -13.26 19.72
CA VAL A 409 -9.00 -13.22 18.97
C VAL A 409 -8.21 -14.49 19.29
N LEU A 410 -7.91 -15.27 18.26
CA LEU A 410 -7.14 -16.51 18.37
C LEU A 410 -5.74 -16.31 17.75
N VAL A 411 -4.70 -16.55 18.54
CA VAL A 411 -3.30 -16.58 18.10
C VAL A 411 -2.78 -18.00 18.25
N GLU A 412 -2.62 -18.72 17.14
CA GLU A 412 -2.42 -20.17 17.19
C GLU A 412 -1.36 -20.66 16.19
N GLY A 413 -0.47 -21.54 16.65
CA GLY A 413 0.44 -22.29 15.78
C GLY A 413 1.41 -21.41 15.00
N ASN A 414 1.73 -20.20 15.49
CA ASN A 414 2.71 -19.33 14.85
C ASN A 414 4.13 -19.68 15.31
N LEU A 415 5.09 -19.49 14.42
CA LEU A 415 6.51 -19.46 14.76
C LEU A 415 6.96 -18.02 14.88
N ILE A 416 7.38 -17.63 16.07
CA ILE A 416 7.83 -16.28 16.41
C ILE A 416 9.31 -16.34 16.75
N VAL A 417 10.13 -15.68 15.93
CA VAL A 417 11.60 -15.63 16.08
C VAL A 417 12.01 -14.19 16.27
N MET A 418 12.53 -13.86 17.47
CA MET A 418 12.95 -12.50 17.81
C MET A 418 14.37 -12.54 18.34
N THR A 419 15.30 -11.92 17.61
CA THR A 419 16.72 -11.89 18.01
C THR A 419 17.07 -10.64 18.82
N ASP A 420 16.28 -9.57 18.72
CA ASP A 420 16.45 -8.35 19.52
C ASP A 420 15.75 -8.51 20.88
N PRO A 421 16.51 -8.52 22.00
CA PRO A 421 15.94 -8.67 23.34
C PRO A 421 15.08 -7.47 23.77
N SER A 422 15.13 -6.34 23.07
CA SER A 422 14.25 -5.19 23.33
C SER A 422 12.85 -5.36 22.70
N SER A 423 12.69 -6.28 21.76
CA SER A 423 11.43 -6.58 21.10
C SER A 423 10.42 -7.20 22.07
N THR A 424 9.14 -6.95 21.84
CA THR A 424 8.07 -7.42 22.70
C THR A 424 6.96 -8.12 21.92
N LEU A 425 6.30 -8.99 22.66
CA LEU A 425 5.05 -9.60 22.26
C LEU A 425 4.03 -9.34 23.40
N GLY A 426 2.77 -9.10 23.08
CA GLY A 426 1.83 -8.96 24.17
C GLY A 426 0.46 -8.42 23.80
N VAL A 427 -0.31 -8.14 24.85
CA VAL A 427 -1.63 -7.51 24.78
C VAL A 427 -1.54 -6.11 25.32
N VAL A 428 -1.87 -5.14 24.50
CA VAL A 428 -1.98 -3.73 24.94
C VAL A 428 -3.42 -3.42 25.27
N GLU A 429 -3.62 -2.88 26.43
CA GLU A 429 -4.93 -2.40 26.87
C GLU A 429 -4.93 -0.89 26.99
N ASN A 430 -6.01 -0.28 26.56
CA ASN A 430 -6.36 1.07 26.99
C ASN A 430 -7.07 0.96 28.35
N LYS A 431 -6.66 1.74 29.34
CA LYS A 431 -7.31 1.79 30.67
C LYS A 431 -8.82 2.07 30.62
N LYS A 432 -9.29 2.71 29.57
CA LYS A 432 -10.71 3.03 29.35
C LYS A 432 -11.49 1.91 28.63
N SER A 433 -10.81 0.96 28.03
CA SER A 433 -11.43 -0.16 27.33
C SER A 433 -10.53 -1.41 27.44
N PRO A 434 -10.39 -1.97 28.65
CA PRO A 434 -9.60 -3.16 28.85
C PRO A 434 -10.21 -4.35 28.10
N ALA A 435 -9.36 -5.24 27.62
CA ALA A 435 -9.80 -6.51 27.03
C ALA A 435 -10.57 -7.32 28.08
N GLN A 436 -11.69 -7.90 27.67
CA GLN A 436 -12.46 -8.77 28.57
C GLN A 436 -11.73 -10.09 28.83
N PRO A 437 -11.87 -10.71 29.99
CA PRO A 437 -11.35 -12.04 30.23
C PRO A 437 -11.79 -13.01 29.14
N GLY A 438 -10.86 -13.82 28.59
CA GLY A 438 -11.14 -14.75 27.50
C GLY A 438 -11.32 -14.12 26.12
N ALA A 439 -11.17 -12.80 25.98
CA ALA A 439 -11.26 -12.15 24.67
C ALA A 439 -10.14 -12.57 23.72
N ILE A 440 -9.03 -13.05 24.26
CA ILE A 440 -7.82 -13.43 23.52
C ILE A 440 -7.37 -14.82 23.96
N THR A 441 -7.04 -15.66 22.99
CA THR A 441 -6.47 -16.99 23.23
C THR A 441 -5.16 -17.11 22.49
N PHE A 442 -4.10 -17.43 23.22
CA PHE A 442 -2.80 -17.83 22.65
C PHE A 442 -2.61 -19.31 22.93
N ARG A 443 -2.27 -20.09 21.89
CA ARG A 443 -2.00 -21.52 22.05
C ARG A 443 -1.17 -22.11 20.92
N ARG A 444 -0.43 -23.17 21.25
CA ARG A 444 0.38 -23.93 20.28
C ARG A 444 1.35 -23.07 19.47
N ASN A 445 1.81 -21.94 20.01
CA ASN A 445 2.82 -21.11 19.40
C ASN A 445 4.22 -21.60 19.77
N SER A 446 5.20 -21.28 18.95
CA SER A 446 6.61 -21.51 19.21
C SER A 446 7.36 -20.18 19.22
N TYR A 447 8.07 -19.91 20.29
CA TYR A 447 8.85 -18.69 20.50
C TYR A 447 10.35 -19.00 20.53
N GLN A 448 11.16 -18.22 19.83
CA GLN A 448 12.60 -18.34 19.79
C GLN A 448 13.26 -16.97 20.03
N GLY A 449 14.13 -16.90 21.03
CA GLY A 449 14.94 -15.71 21.34
C GLY A 449 14.21 -14.60 22.09
N ALA A 450 12.88 -14.59 22.19
CA ALA A 450 12.13 -13.58 22.91
C ALA A 450 11.70 -14.09 24.30
N ASP A 451 12.07 -13.36 25.34
CA ASP A 451 11.60 -13.57 26.72
C ASP A 451 10.96 -12.29 27.28
N ARG A 452 10.30 -11.52 26.44
CA ARG A 452 9.66 -10.28 26.84
C ARG A 452 8.23 -10.23 26.34
N PHE A 453 7.31 -10.54 27.22
CA PHE A 453 5.88 -10.48 27.02
C PHE A 453 5.31 -9.25 27.72
N ALA A 454 4.13 -8.80 27.32
CA ALA A 454 3.50 -7.69 28.00
C ALA A 454 1.98 -7.87 28.09
N TYR A 455 1.45 -7.61 29.26
CA TYR A 455 0.01 -7.67 29.55
C TYR A 455 -0.35 -6.65 30.61
N HIS A 456 -1.47 -5.95 30.43
CA HIS A 456 -1.91 -4.85 31.32
C HIS A 456 -0.81 -3.79 31.58
N GLY A 457 -0.02 -3.48 30.53
CA GLY A 457 1.06 -2.50 30.62
C GLY A 457 2.26 -2.96 31.47
N LYS A 458 2.34 -4.22 31.84
CA LYS A 458 3.48 -4.82 32.57
C LYS A 458 4.29 -5.70 31.63
N SER A 459 5.61 -5.65 31.76
CA SER A 459 6.49 -6.64 31.12
C SER A 459 6.46 -7.93 31.95
N LEU A 460 6.34 -9.07 31.27
CA LEU A 460 6.27 -10.40 31.85
C LEU A 460 7.38 -11.28 31.27
N THR A 461 7.91 -12.17 32.08
CA THR A 461 8.70 -13.32 31.65
C THR A 461 7.79 -14.38 31.01
N TRP A 462 8.36 -15.37 30.35
CA TRP A 462 7.62 -16.51 29.81
C TRP A 462 6.75 -17.22 30.88
N SER A 463 7.32 -17.47 32.05
CA SER A 463 6.58 -18.08 33.15
C SER A 463 5.39 -17.27 33.63
N GLU A 464 5.56 -15.94 33.77
CA GLU A 464 4.48 -15.03 34.18
C GLU A 464 3.40 -14.92 33.06
N TRP A 465 3.81 -14.98 31.79
CA TRP A 465 2.90 -15.03 30.67
C TRP A 465 2.00 -16.26 30.72
N GLN A 466 2.58 -17.45 30.94
CA GLN A 466 1.82 -18.67 31.11
C GLN A 466 0.92 -18.62 32.36
N GLN A 467 1.41 -18.10 33.50
CA GLN A 467 0.59 -17.91 34.71
C GLN A 467 -0.60 -16.97 34.47
N SER A 468 -0.51 -16.09 33.51
CA SER A 468 -1.62 -15.21 33.10
C SER A 468 -2.67 -15.93 32.22
N GLY A 469 -2.50 -17.22 31.95
CA GLY A 469 -3.46 -18.07 31.23
C GLY A 469 -3.20 -18.17 29.72
N PHE A 470 -2.12 -17.60 29.22
CA PHE A 470 -1.75 -17.69 27.80
C PHE A 470 -0.78 -18.83 27.51
N ASP A 471 -0.77 -19.34 26.31
CA ASP A 471 0.22 -20.28 25.75
C ASP A 471 0.54 -21.50 26.63
N GLN A 472 -0.47 -22.08 27.28
CA GLN A 472 -0.30 -23.22 28.19
C GLN A 472 0.27 -24.48 27.49
N ASP A 473 0.04 -24.59 26.18
CA ASP A 473 0.46 -25.70 25.32
C ASP A 473 1.47 -25.25 24.25
N SER A 474 2.15 -24.15 24.50
CA SER A 474 3.17 -23.55 23.62
C SER A 474 4.57 -23.77 24.15
N VAL A 475 5.60 -23.50 23.33
CA VAL A 475 7.00 -23.68 23.70
C VAL A 475 7.80 -22.38 23.51
N SER A 476 8.79 -22.16 24.38
CA SER A 476 9.76 -21.05 24.28
C SER A 476 11.16 -21.60 24.43
N SER A 477 12.09 -21.16 23.57
CA SER A 477 13.49 -21.59 23.56
C SER A 477 14.46 -20.44 23.33
#